data_993631dddd2f843bb7df89917b753de4
#
_entry.id   993631dddd2f843bb7df89917b753de4
#
_cell.length_a   1.000
_cell.length_b   1.000
_cell.length_c   1.000
_cell.angle_alpha   90.00
_cell.angle_beta   90.00
_cell.angle_gamma   90.00
#
_symmetry.space_group_name_H-M   'P 1'
#
loop_
_entity.id
_entity.type
_entity.pdbx_description
1 polymer ?
#
loop_
_entity_poly.entity_id
_entity_poly.type
_entity_poly.pdbx_seq_one_letter_code
_entity_poly.pdbx_strand_id
1 'polypeptide(L)'
;MSDETLRAIARNIIAPCPPDERPLVVWHGGEPMTLPAAWYAQAFALLEEEGGGPPLRHAFQTNAVGVNASWIDLWRTWKVNIGVSLDGPADLHDSRRRTRRGKGSHALAMRGVSRLQEAGLPFHVITVLTAQSLSRADDIYDFFTGQGIRNVAFNVEEEEGQEGGSSLLATSQVAAGYTSFLKQFLHRCAVDPEPFHCREIEGVKGLLAAPHDQRAENWQVDPFRIVTVGVQGGLSTFSPELIGATAPDYDDFVFGNVRDGGVQSMRDSDAFRRASDDIARGVAACAAECRFFEVCGGGAPANKYFELGRFDGTETLHCRLTRQITLETVLDALDAGVFDHSSQEGFLHDRSGSADQRARTGSGQR
;
A
#
# COMPACT_ATOMS: atom_id res chain seq x y z
N MET A 1 -4.82 17.34 12.55
CA MET A 1 -6.25 17.24 12.22
C MET A 1 -7.03 17.65 13.46
N SER A 2 -8.09 18.44 13.32
CA SER A 2 -8.96 18.88 14.43
C SER A 2 -10.05 17.85 14.73
N ASP A 3 -10.62 17.90 15.93
CA ASP A 3 -11.77 17.06 16.31
C ASP A 3 -12.96 17.30 15.38
N GLU A 4 -13.17 18.55 14.95
CA GLU A 4 -14.22 18.88 13.97
C GLU A 4 -14.04 18.14 12.63
N THR A 5 -12.78 18.07 12.14
CA THR A 5 -12.46 17.31 10.93
C THR A 5 -12.67 15.81 11.14
N LEU A 6 -12.26 15.26 12.29
CA LEU A 6 -12.50 13.85 12.63
C LEU A 6 -13.99 13.52 12.70
N ARG A 7 -14.81 14.39 13.33
CA ARG A 7 -16.27 14.24 13.36
C ARG A 7 -16.90 14.30 11.96
N ALA A 8 -16.38 15.19 11.10
CA ALA A 8 -16.85 15.28 9.72
C ALA A 8 -16.48 14.00 8.92
N ILE A 9 -15.28 13.43 9.12
CA ILE A 9 -14.89 12.13 8.53
C ILE A 9 -15.87 11.04 9.00
N ALA A 10 -16.13 10.95 10.30
CA ALA A 10 -17.02 9.96 10.86
C ALA A 10 -18.43 10.03 10.24
N ARG A 11 -19.00 11.23 10.18
CA ARG A 11 -20.37 11.45 9.67
C ARG A 11 -20.49 11.35 8.16
N ASN A 12 -19.51 11.89 7.41
CA ASN A 12 -19.66 12.09 5.97
C ASN A 12 -18.92 11.04 5.12
N ILE A 13 -18.03 10.24 5.73
CA ILE A 13 -17.30 9.16 5.04
C ILE A 13 -17.66 7.81 5.65
N ILE A 14 -17.58 7.66 6.99
CA ILE A 14 -17.68 6.36 7.65
C ILE A 14 -19.14 5.94 7.85
N ALA A 15 -19.97 6.80 8.41
CA ALA A 15 -21.38 6.49 8.70
C ALA A 15 -22.21 6.09 7.46
N PRO A 16 -21.98 6.66 6.25
CA PRO A 16 -22.68 6.24 5.05
C PRO A 16 -22.28 4.87 4.52
N CYS A 17 -21.14 4.29 4.97
CA CYS A 17 -20.71 2.98 4.51
C CYS A 17 -21.59 1.87 5.09
N PRO A 18 -22.01 0.88 4.27
CA PRO A 18 -22.68 -0.31 4.78
C PRO A 18 -21.86 -0.99 5.87
N PRO A 19 -22.48 -1.64 6.87
CA PRO A 19 -21.76 -2.29 7.97
C PRO A 19 -20.75 -3.36 7.54
N ASP A 20 -21.01 -4.04 6.44
CA ASP A 20 -20.14 -5.05 5.82
C ASP A 20 -19.05 -4.46 4.92
N GLU A 21 -19.14 -3.18 4.58
CA GLU A 21 -18.18 -2.43 3.75
C GLU A 21 -17.46 -1.34 4.55
N ARG A 22 -17.31 -1.50 5.87
CA ARG A 22 -16.60 -0.53 6.73
C ARG A 22 -15.17 -0.33 6.24
N PRO A 23 -14.71 0.92 6.10
CA PRO A 23 -13.37 1.21 5.60
C PRO A 23 -12.28 0.77 6.58
N LEU A 24 -11.12 0.40 6.05
CA LEU A 24 -9.87 0.39 6.79
C LEU A 24 -9.34 1.82 6.86
N VAL A 25 -9.11 2.33 8.06
CA VAL A 25 -8.52 3.67 8.26
C VAL A 25 -7.00 3.55 8.33
N VAL A 26 -6.31 4.03 7.31
CA VAL A 26 -4.84 3.99 7.22
C VAL A 26 -4.25 5.34 7.62
N TRP A 27 -3.38 5.33 8.63
CA TRP A 27 -2.68 6.52 9.11
C TRP A 27 -1.28 6.58 8.50
N HIS A 28 -1.11 7.48 7.55
CA HIS A 28 0.13 7.66 6.79
C HIS A 28 0.24 9.09 6.21
N GLY A 29 1.12 9.33 5.22
CA GLY A 29 1.27 10.64 4.56
C GLY A 29 2.16 11.60 5.34
N GLY A 30 3.27 11.12 5.81
CA GLY A 30 4.20 11.65 6.74
C GLY A 30 4.39 10.64 7.86
N GLU A 31 5.06 11.01 8.95
CA GLU A 31 5.23 10.09 10.08
C GLU A 31 4.09 10.24 11.09
N PRO A 32 3.17 9.27 11.20
CA PRO A 32 2.04 9.37 12.12
C PRO A 32 2.47 9.46 13.58
N MET A 33 3.59 8.86 13.97
CA MET A 33 4.09 8.89 15.36
C MET A 33 4.66 10.26 15.78
N THR A 34 4.58 11.29 14.93
CA THR A 34 4.86 12.68 15.33
C THR A 34 3.80 13.25 16.27
N LEU A 35 2.59 12.67 16.28
CA LEU A 35 1.56 12.94 17.27
C LEU A 35 1.64 11.91 18.40
N PRO A 36 1.20 12.22 19.63
CA PRO A 36 1.23 11.26 20.71
C PRO A 36 0.17 10.15 20.57
N ALA A 37 0.46 8.94 21.09
CA ALA A 37 -0.49 7.83 21.08
C ALA A 37 -1.87 8.18 21.69
N ALA A 38 -1.89 9.04 22.73
CA ALA A 38 -3.13 9.49 23.35
C ALA A 38 -4.04 10.25 22.39
N TRP A 39 -3.49 11.01 21.43
CA TRP A 39 -4.28 11.68 20.39
C TRP A 39 -4.99 10.65 19.50
N TYR A 40 -4.29 9.57 19.12
CA TYR A 40 -4.90 8.51 18.30
C TYR A 40 -5.97 7.74 19.06
N ALA A 41 -5.77 7.47 20.36
CA ALA A 41 -6.82 6.85 21.20
C ALA A 41 -8.11 7.68 21.20
N GLN A 42 -7.99 9.00 21.30
CA GLN A 42 -9.15 9.92 21.19
C GLN A 42 -9.74 9.93 19.78
N ALA A 43 -8.89 9.99 18.75
CA ALA A 43 -9.35 10.00 17.37
C ALA A 43 -10.10 8.71 17.00
N PHE A 44 -9.61 7.53 17.42
CA PHE A 44 -10.28 6.26 17.17
C PHE A 44 -11.64 6.20 17.85
N ALA A 45 -11.68 6.55 19.15
CA ALA A 45 -12.94 6.59 19.91
C ALA A 45 -13.97 7.52 19.26
N LEU A 46 -13.54 8.71 18.83
CA LEU A 46 -14.39 9.69 18.19
C LEU A 46 -14.91 9.18 16.81
N LEU A 47 -14.05 8.57 16.01
CA LEU A 47 -14.45 8.00 14.71
C LEU A 47 -15.46 6.87 14.87
N GLU A 48 -15.31 6.01 15.90
CA GLU A 48 -16.27 4.94 16.19
C GLU A 48 -17.60 5.48 16.75
N GLU A 49 -17.53 6.41 17.71
CA GLU A 49 -18.73 7.00 18.34
C GLU A 49 -19.61 7.70 17.31
N GLU A 50 -19.05 8.59 16.50
CA GLU A 50 -19.78 9.39 15.53
C GLU A 50 -20.07 8.64 14.21
N GLY A 51 -19.22 7.67 13.84
CA GLY A 51 -19.39 6.85 12.64
C GLY A 51 -20.38 5.70 12.83
N GLY A 52 -20.71 5.35 14.07
CA GLY A 52 -21.63 4.25 14.42
C GLY A 52 -21.19 2.89 13.83
N GLY A 53 -22.04 1.88 13.99
CA GLY A 53 -21.83 0.55 13.39
C GLY A 53 -20.73 -0.31 14.05
N PRO A 54 -20.22 -1.35 13.36
CA PRO A 54 -19.18 -2.23 13.91
C PRO A 54 -17.83 -1.50 14.09
N PRO A 55 -16.91 -2.01 14.95
CA PRO A 55 -15.60 -1.42 15.17
C PRO A 55 -14.82 -1.19 13.87
N LEU A 56 -14.13 -0.06 13.79
CA LEU A 56 -13.24 0.26 12.67
C LEU A 56 -11.93 -0.55 12.76
N ARG A 57 -11.38 -0.85 11.61
CA ARG A 57 -10.03 -1.38 11.52
C ARG A 57 -9.07 -0.22 11.25
N HIS A 58 -7.95 -0.20 11.96
CA HIS A 58 -6.91 0.80 11.79
C HIS A 58 -5.61 0.18 11.33
N ALA A 59 -4.88 0.89 10.48
CA ALA A 59 -3.52 0.54 10.08
C ALA A 59 -2.60 1.76 10.18
N PHE A 60 -1.34 1.49 10.51
CA PHE A 60 -0.27 2.49 10.53
C PHE A 60 0.81 2.10 9.55
N GLN A 61 1.32 3.08 8.80
CA GLN A 61 2.60 2.96 8.11
C GLN A 61 3.57 3.94 8.79
N THR A 62 4.60 3.41 9.43
CA THR A 62 5.52 4.19 10.28
C THR A 62 6.98 3.82 10.05
N ASN A 63 7.89 4.76 10.34
CA ASN A 63 9.33 4.50 10.38
C ASN A 63 9.78 3.79 11.68
N ALA A 64 8.85 3.48 12.58
CA ALA A 64 9.05 2.86 13.90
C ALA A 64 9.98 3.63 14.86
N VAL A 65 10.40 4.84 14.51
CA VAL A 65 11.25 5.67 15.38
C VAL A 65 10.42 6.19 16.57
N GLY A 66 10.82 5.83 17.78
CA GLY A 66 10.15 6.29 18.98
C GLY A 66 9.02 5.40 19.51
N VAL A 67 8.86 4.18 19.00
CA VAL A 67 7.96 3.17 19.60
C VAL A 67 8.26 3.05 21.08
N ASN A 68 7.24 3.15 21.93
CA ASN A 68 7.30 3.06 23.38
C ASN A 68 6.06 2.36 23.95
N ALA A 69 5.97 2.23 25.27
CA ALA A 69 4.86 1.52 25.93
C ALA A 69 3.49 2.07 25.53
N SER A 70 3.33 3.40 25.42
CA SER A 70 2.03 4.00 25.06
C SER A 70 1.58 3.63 23.65
N TRP A 71 2.52 3.49 22.70
CA TRP A 71 2.23 3.02 21.35
C TRP A 71 1.87 1.54 21.34
N ILE A 72 2.64 0.72 22.07
CA ILE A 72 2.35 -0.72 22.22
C ILE A 72 0.95 -0.94 22.78
N ASP A 73 0.59 -0.20 23.85
CA ASP A 73 -0.73 -0.30 24.48
C ASP A 73 -1.86 0.14 23.54
N LEU A 74 -1.67 1.23 22.79
CA LEU A 74 -2.63 1.70 21.79
C LEU A 74 -2.87 0.61 20.72
N TRP A 75 -1.79 0.14 20.08
CA TRP A 75 -1.89 -0.82 18.99
C TRP A 75 -2.46 -2.17 19.42
N ARG A 76 -2.13 -2.62 20.63
CA ARG A 76 -2.72 -3.84 21.21
C ARG A 76 -4.20 -3.66 21.50
N THR A 77 -4.59 -2.56 22.13
CA THR A 77 -5.98 -2.27 22.52
C THR A 77 -6.89 -2.19 21.29
N TRP A 78 -6.45 -1.51 20.25
CA TRP A 78 -7.23 -1.27 19.03
C TRP A 78 -6.95 -2.28 17.91
N LYS A 79 -6.11 -3.30 18.15
CA LYS A 79 -5.73 -4.33 17.17
C LYS A 79 -5.26 -3.74 15.84
N VAL A 80 -4.40 -2.72 15.94
CA VAL A 80 -3.92 -1.97 14.77
C VAL A 80 -2.99 -2.81 13.92
N ASN A 81 -3.18 -2.79 12.61
CA ASN A 81 -2.23 -3.35 11.66
C ASN A 81 -1.00 -2.44 11.55
N ILE A 82 0.19 -2.97 11.74
CA ILE A 82 1.43 -2.19 11.79
C ILE A 82 2.28 -2.50 10.58
N GLY A 83 2.51 -1.50 9.73
CA GLY A 83 3.52 -1.51 8.67
C GLY A 83 4.73 -0.70 9.09
N VAL A 84 5.91 -1.27 8.96
CA VAL A 84 7.18 -0.62 9.28
C VAL A 84 7.97 -0.35 8.01
N SER A 85 8.39 0.90 7.82
CA SER A 85 9.26 1.29 6.71
C SER A 85 10.72 0.98 7.04
N LEU A 86 11.29 -0.07 6.42
CA LEU A 86 12.67 -0.52 6.66
C LEU A 86 13.28 -1.11 5.37
N ASP A 87 14.36 -0.52 4.87
CA ASP A 87 14.90 -0.84 3.54
C ASP A 87 16.03 -1.90 3.58
N GLY A 88 16.14 -2.67 4.65
CA GLY A 88 17.16 -3.70 4.81
C GLY A 88 18.37 -3.24 5.62
N PRO A 89 19.62 -3.65 5.26
CA PRO A 89 20.85 -3.28 5.97
C PRO A 89 21.03 -1.77 6.14
N ALA A 90 21.80 -1.38 7.17
CA ALA A 90 21.95 0.00 7.57
C ALA A 90 22.45 0.93 6.46
N ASP A 91 23.37 0.46 5.63
CA ASP A 91 23.93 1.22 4.51
C ASP A 91 22.86 1.54 3.45
N LEU A 92 21.97 0.60 3.12
CA LEU A 92 20.87 0.80 2.21
C LEU A 92 19.82 1.72 2.83
N HIS A 93 19.37 1.43 4.04
CA HIS A 93 18.36 2.23 4.73
C HIS A 93 18.83 3.68 4.95
N ASP A 94 20.03 3.88 5.49
CA ASP A 94 20.55 5.20 5.84
C ASP A 94 20.96 6.05 4.63
N SER A 95 21.09 5.45 3.45
CA SER A 95 21.33 6.19 2.20
C SER A 95 20.14 7.12 1.89
N ARG A 96 18.92 6.71 2.20
CA ARG A 96 17.68 7.40 1.87
C ARG A 96 16.92 7.91 3.11
N ARG A 97 16.80 7.07 4.14
CA ARG A 97 16.03 7.42 5.35
C ARG A 97 16.90 8.06 6.39
N ARG A 98 16.77 9.37 6.48
CA ARG A 98 17.58 10.19 7.39
C ARG A 98 16.69 10.95 8.39
N THR A 99 17.24 11.16 9.56
CA THR A 99 16.64 12.06 10.54
C THR A 99 16.68 13.51 10.04
N ARG A 100 15.87 14.41 10.62
CA ARG A 100 15.92 15.86 10.33
C ARG A 100 17.32 16.47 10.52
N ARG A 101 18.23 15.80 11.23
CA ARG A 101 19.62 16.23 11.44
C ARG A 101 20.58 15.61 10.42
N GLY A 102 20.07 14.99 9.36
CA GLY A 102 20.87 14.36 8.30
C GLY A 102 21.56 13.06 8.67
N LYS A 103 21.37 12.53 9.88
CA LYS A 103 21.92 11.23 10.32
C LYS A 103 21.02 10.09 9.87
N GLY A 104 21.58 8.91 9.61
CA GLY A 104 20.83 7.70 9.32
C GLY A 104 19.82 7.37 10.43
N SER A 105 18.71 6.74 10.05
CA SER A 105 17.63 6.39 10.98
C SER A 105 17.54 4.89 11.29
N HIS A 106 18.33 4.04 10.62
CA HIS A 106 18.29 2.58 10.76
C HIS A 106 18.33 2.10 12.22
N ALA A 107 19.34 2.53 12.99
CA ALA A 107 19.46 2.12 14.40
C ALA A 107 18.27 2.57 15.26
N LEU A 108 17.60 3.67 14.89
CA LEU A 108 16.38 4.13 15.57
C LEU A 108 15.18 3.26 15.22
N ALA A 109 15.00 2.95 13.93
CA ALA A 109 13.95 2.07 13.43
C ALA A 109 14.08 0.66 14.05
N MET A 110 15.30 0.09 14.06
CA MET A 110 15.56 -1.23 14.64
C MET A 110 15.24 -1.30 16.14
N ARG A 111 15.46 -0.23 16.90
CA ARG A 111 14.99 -0.20 18.31
C ARG A 111 13.47 -0.27 18.41
N GLY A 112 12.75 0.35 17.48
CA GLY A 112 11.30 0.24 17.41
C GLY A 112 10.84 -1.17 17.06
N VAL A 113 11.49 -1.79 16.06
CA VAL A 113 11.26 -3.18 15.65
C VAL A 113 11.46 -4.13 16.83
N SER A 114 12.59 -4.03 17.54
CA SER A 114 12.85 -4.87 18.73
C SER A 114 11.73 -4.74 19.78
N ARG A 115 11.24 -3.53 20.03
CA ARG A 115 10.12 -3.32 20.96
C ARG A 115 8.80 -3.95 20.50
N LEU A 116 8.51 -3.94 19.19
CA LEU A 116 7.35 -4.63 18.63
C LEU A 116 7.48 -6.15 18.84
N GLN A 117 8.66 -6.72 18.56
CA GLN A 117 8.96 -8.13 18.76
C GLN A 117 8.88 -8.52 20.24
N GLU A 118 9.49 -7.77 21.13
CA GLU A 118 9.42 -7.98 22.61
C GLU A 118 7.97 -7.93 23.12
N ALA A 119 7.14 -7.08 22.53
CA ALA A 119 5.72 -6.96 22.87
C ALA A 119 4.84 -8.05 22.23
N GLY A 120 5.39 -8.88 21.33
CA GLY A 120 4.63 -9.89 20.58
C GLY A 120 3.58 -9.28 19.63
N LEU A 121 3.78 -8.04 19.19
CA LEU A 121 2.87 -7.40 18.22
C LEU A 121 3.27 -7.79 16.80
N PRO A 122 2.33 -8.35 16.01
CA PRO A 122 2.60 -8.65 14.61
C PRO A 122 2.78 -7.36 13.81
N PHE A 123 3.72 -7.37 12.88
CA PHE A 123 3.96 -6.29 11.94
C PHE A 123 4.47 -6.84 10.61
N HIS A 124 4.31 -6.07 9.56
CA HIS A 124 4.98 -6.31 8.29
C HIS A 124 5.96 -5.17 7.98
N VAL A 125 6.90 -5.45 7.10
CA VAL A 125 7.86 -4.45 6.64
C VAL A 125 7.54 -4.06 5.21
N ILE A 126 7.64 -2.76 4.90
CA ILE A 126 7.66 -2.25 3.53
C ILE A 126 9.07 -1.72 3.25
N THR A 127 9.70 -2.31 2.25
CA THR A 127 11.03 -1.96 1.76
C THR A 127 10.92 -1.25 0.42
N VAL A 128 11.55 -0.10 0.27
CA VAL A 128 11.65 0.59 -1.01
C VAL A 128 12.91 0.15 -1.75
N LEU A 129 12.73 -0.46 -2.92
CA LEU A 129 13.83 -0.88 -3.80
C LEU A 129 14.27 0.30 -4.66
N THR A 130 15.57 0.60 -4.59
CA THR A 130 16.27 1.63 -5.37
C THR A 130 17.24 0.97 -6.34
N ALA A 131 17.85 1.72 -7.25
CA ALA A 131 18.89 1.20 -8.12
C ALA A 131 20.03 0.50 -7.33
N GLN A 132 20.37 1.02 -6.15
CA GLN A 132 21.42 0.44 -5.30
C GLN A 132 21.01 -0.91 -4.70
N SER A 133 19.75 -1.12 -4.37
CA SER A 133 19.27 -2.35 -3.73
C SER A 133 19.06 -3.51 -4.72
N LEU A 134 18.94 -3.24 -6.03
CA LEU A 134 18.68 -4.30 -7.02
C LEU A 134 19.76 -5.37 -7.12
N SER A 135 21.00 -5.09 -6.73
CA SER A 135 22.11 -6.06 -6.68
C SER A 135 22.31 -6.69 -5.30
N ARG A 136 21.45 -6.42 -4.33
CA ARG A 136 21.62 -6.75 -2.92
C ARG A 136 20.52 -7.67 -2.36
N ALA A 137 19.94 -8.55 -3.21
CA ALA A 137 18.85 -9.44 -2.81
C ALA A 137 19.23 -10.35 -1.63
N ASP A 138 20.40 -10.97 -1.67
CA ASP A 138 20.88 -11.85 -0.59
C ASP A 138 21.12 -11.07 0.71
N ASP A 139 21.74 -9.90 0.63
CA ASP A 139 22.02 -9.07 1.82
C ASP A 139 20.73 -8.62 2.50
N ILE A 140 19.70 -8.26 1.70
CA ILE A 140 18.38 -7.87 2.19
C ILE A 140 17.67 -9.07 2.83
N TYR A 141 17.74 -10.24 2.18
CA TYR A 141 17.15 -11.46 2.70
C TYR A 141 17.81 -11.88 4.04
N ASP A 142 19.16 -11.94 4.07
CA ASP A 142 19.92 -12.32 5.26
C ASP A 142 19.70 -11.33 6.41
N PHE A 143 19.58 -10.04 6.09
CA PHE A 143 19.26 -9.03 7.09
C PHE A 143 17.89 -9.30 7.73
N PHE A 144 16.83 -9.47 6.95
CA PHE A 144 15.49 -9.67 7.50
C PHE A 144 15.40 -10.97 8.30
N THR A 145 15.89 -12.07 7.76
CA THR A 145 15.86 -13.36 8.46
C THR A 145 16.71 -13.34 9.73
N GLY A 146 17.88 -12.72 9.69
CA GLY A 146 18.76 -12.53 10.85
C GLY A 146 18.15 -11.64 11.94
N GLN A 147 17.18 -10.78 11.60
CA GLN A 147 16.43 -9.97 12.55
C GLN A 147 15.08 -10.61 12.95
N GLY A 148 14.79 -11.84 12.51
CA GLY A 148 13.51 -12.50 12.78
C GLY A 148 12.32 -11.83 12.07
N ILE A 149 12.56 -11.09 10.99
CA ILE A 149 11.53 -10.44 10.18
C ILE A 149 11.24 -11.33 8.98
N ARG A 150 10.00 -11.82 8.88
CA ARG A 150 9.60 -12.76 7.83
C ARG A 150 8.32 -12.36 7.07
N ASN A 151 7.90 -11.10 7.21
CA ASN A 151 6.75 -10.56 6.49
C ASN A 151 7.16 -9.23 5.85
N VAL A 152 7.47 -9.27 4.55
CA VAL A 152 8.05 -8.15 3.80
C VAL A 152 7.26 -7.89 2.53
N ALA A 153 7.12 -6.61 2.21
CA ALA A 153 6.59 -6.11 0.95
C ALA A 153 7.64 -5.23 0.27
N PHE A 154 7.76 -5.32 -1.04
CA PHE A 154 8.62 -4.46 -1.83
C PHE A 154 7.79 -3.40 -2.56
N ASN A 155 8.15 -2.13 -2.36
CA ASN A 155 7.78 -1.07 -3.28
C ASN A 155 9.00 -0.72 -4.12
N VAL A 156 8.84 -0.47 -5.40
CA VAL A 156 9.90 0.16 -6.18
C VAL A 156 9.92 1.65 -5.85
N GLU A 157 11.09 2.29 -5.94
CA GLU A 157 11.20 3.74 -5.77
C GLU A 157 10.43 4.43 -6.90
N GLU A 158 9.40 5.17 -6.53
CA GLU A 158 8.47 5.83 -7.45
C GLU A 158 8.89 7.27 -7.74
N GLU A 159 8.40 7.81 -8.87
CA GLU A 159 8.40 9.24 -9.15
C GLU A 159 7.17 9.83 -8.45
N GLU A 160 7.37 10.70 -7.47
CA GLU A 160 6.27 11.32 -6.70
C GLU A 160 6.21 12.84 -6.90
N GLY A 161 6.80 13.35 -7.97
CA GLY A 161 6.81 14.79 -8.27
C GLY A 161 7.62 15.64 -7.29
N GLN A 162 8.44 15.02 -6.43
CA GLN A 162 9.31 15.71 -5.48
C GLN A 162 10.73 15.93 -6.06
N GLU A 163 11.47 16.88 -5.50
CA GLU A 163 12.86 17.11 -5.89
C GLU A 163 13.71 15.86 -5.68
N GLY A 164 14.30 15.34 -6.76
CA GLY A 164 15.25 14.23 -6.72
C GLY A 164 14.91 13.02 -7.58
N GLY A 165 13.68 12.85 -8.03
CA GLY A 165 13.27 11.79 -8.94
C GLY A 165 13.58 10.37 -8.48
N SER A 166 13.10 9.37 -9.22
CA SER A 166 13.43 7.95 -8.96
C SER A 166 14.80 7.59 -9.52
N SER A 167 15.67 6.99 -8.70
CA SER A 167 16.98 6.47 -9.15
C SER A 167 16.82 5.35 -10.18
N LEU A 168 15.67 4.69 -10.21
CA LEU A 168 15.35 3.62 -11.15
C LEU A 168 15.14 4.17 -12.57
N LEU A 169 14.53 5.35 -12.73
CA LEU A 169 14.34 6.00 -14.02
C LEU A 169 15.68 6.36 -14.69
N ALA A 170 16.70 6.66 -13.90
CA ALA A 170 18.04 6.96 -14.39
C ALA A 170 18.87 5.71 -14.79
N THR A 171 18.37 4.50 -14.54
CA THR A 171 19.12 3.25 -14.70
C THR A 171 18.72 2.53 -15.98
N SER A 172 19.62 2.44 -16.96
CA SER A 172 19.36 1.82 -18.26
C SER A 172 19.03 0.31 -18.22
N GLN A 173 19.39 -0.39 -17.14
CA GLN A 173 19.20 -1.83 -16.96
C GLN A 173 18.26 -2.16 -15.79
N VAL A 174 17.39 -1.24 -15.41
CA VAL A 174 16.51 -1.43 -14.24
C VAL A 174 15.65 -2.69 -14.34
N ALA A 175 15.07 -2.98 -15.49
CA ALA A 175 14.24 -4.17 -15.69
C ALA A 175 15.03 -5.47 -15.44
N ALA A 176 16.24 -5.60 -16.01
CA ALA A 176 17.10 -6.76 -15.80
C ALA A 176 17.56 -6.87 -14.34
N GLY A 177 17.92 -5.74 -13.72
CA GLY A 177 18.30 -5.69 -12.30
C GLY A 177 17.16 -6.13 -11.39
N TYR A 178 15.96 -5.63 -11.64
CA TYR A 178 14.77 -5.99 -10.86
C TYR A 178 14.38 -7.46 -11.04
N THR A 179 14.43 -7.98 -12.28
CA THR A 179 14.23 -9.41 -12.55
C THR A 179 15.23 -10.27 -11.80
N SER A 180 16.53 -9.89 -11.83
CA SER A 180 17.57 -10.61 -11.11
C SER A 180 17.35 -10.58 -9.60
N PHE A 181 17.00 -9.41 -9.05
CA PHE A 181 16.66 -9.25 -7.64
C PHE A 181 15.53 -10.18 -7.22
N LEU A 182 14.42 -10.16 -7.95
CA LEU A 182 13.27 -11.02 -7.65
C LEU A 182 13.64 -12.50 -7.74
N LYS A 183 14.33 -12.95 -8.80
CA LYS A 183 14.72 -14.36 -8.95
C LYS A 183 15.60 -14.84 -7.80
N GLN A 184 16.57 -14.03 -7.37
CA GLN A 184 17.42 -14.35 -6.23
C GLN A 184 16.62 -14.39 -4.93
N PHE A 185 15.78 -13.37 -4.68
CA PHE A 185 14.97 -13.32 -3.48
C PHE A 185 13.95 -14.47 -3.39
N LEU A 186 13.28 -14.78 -4.52
CA LEU A 186 12.36 -15.92 -4.63
C LEU A 186 13.05 -17.25 -4.33
N HIS A 187 14.26 -17.45 -4.87
CA HIS A 187 15.04 -18.65 -4.60
C HIS A 187 15.35 -18.78 -3.10
N ARG A 188 15.77 -17.70 -2.43
CA ARG A 188 16.01 -17.69 -0.99
C ARG A 188 14.75 -18.05 -0.19
N CYS A 189 13.60 -17.48 -0.54
CA CYS A 189 12.32 -17.83 0.08
C CYS A 189 11.96 -19.31 -0.09
N ALA A 190 12.27 -19.89 -1.24
CA ALA A 190 11.89 -21.27 -1.55
C ALA A 190 12.77 -22.32 -0.84
N VAL A 191 14.05 -22.01 -0.57
CA VAL A 191 14.98 -22.94 0.08
C VAL A 191 15.05 -22.77 1.60
N ASP A 192 14.49 -21.70 2.15
CA ASP A 192 14.44 -21.48 3.60
C ASP A 192 13.46 -22.46 4.25
N PRO A 193 13.88 -23.22 5.28
CA PRO A 193 12.99 -24.15 5.98
C PRO A 193 11.87 -23.45 6.76
N GLU A 194 12.03 -22.16 7.08
CA GLU A 194 11.00 -21.37 7.75
C GLU A 194 10.23 -20.50 6.74
N PRO A 195 8.91 -20.43 6.82
CA PRO A 195 8.10 -19.63 5.89
C PRO A 195 8.53 -18.16 5.87
N PHE A 196 8.68 -17.60 4.67
CA PHE A 196 8.91 -16.18 4.44
C PHE A 196 7.77 -15.61 3.60
N HIS A 197 7.03 -14.66 4.17
CA HIS A 197 5.90 -14.01 3.53
C HIS A 197 6.38 -12.81 2.72
N CYS A 198 6.37 -12.94 1.40
CA CYS A 198 6.66 -11.85 0.46
C CYS A 198 5.39 -11.49 -0.29
N ARG A 199 4.93 -10.24 -0.12
CA ARG A 199 3.67 -9.75 -0.71
C ARG A 199 3.61 -9.97 -2.22
N GLU A 200 4.72 -9.78 -2.92
CA GLU A 200 4.80 -9.90 -4.37
C GLU A 200 4.52 -11.34 -4.83
N ILE A 201 5.07 -12.33 -4.11
CA ILE A 201 4.83 -13.75 -4.37
C ILE A 201 3.39 -14.12 -4.06
N GLU A 202 2.93 -13.75 -2.87
CA GLU A 202 1.58 -14.08 -2.39
C GLU A 202 0.51 -13.37 -3.23
N GLY A 203 0.79 -12.16 -3.69
CA GLY A 203 -0.05 -11.42 -4.61
C GLY A 203 -0.28 -12.18 -5.92
N VAL A 204 0.78 -12.68 -6.55
CA VAL A 204 0.66 -13.48 -7.79
C VAL A 204 -0.04 -14.81 -7.53
N LYS A 205 0.32 -15.54 -6.48
CA LYS A 205 -0.38 -16.79 -6.11
C LYS A 205 -1.87 -16.55 -5.86
N GLY A 206 -2.20 -15.47 -5.16
CA GLY A 206 -3.59 -15.07 -4.91
C GLY A 206 -4.36 -14.72 -6.19
N LEU A 207 -3.69 -14.05 -7.12
CA LEU A 207 -4.24 -13.74 -8.43
C LEU A 207 -4.54 -15.01 -9.26
N LEU A 208 -3.63 -15.97 -9.25
CA LEU A 208 -3.81 -17.26 -9.95
C LEU A 208 -4.96 -18.07 -9.35
N ALA A 209 -5.16 -18.01 -8.04
CA ALA A 209 -6.24 -18.69 -7.34
C ALA A 209 -7.60 -17.96 -7.47
N ALA A 210 -7.61 -16.69 -7.86
CA ALA A 210 -8.84 -15.91 -8.01
C ALA A 210 -9.65 -16.35 -9.24
N PRO A 211 -11.00 -16.29 -9.17
CA PRO A 211 -11.85 -16.43 -10.34
C PRO A 211 -11.46 -15.45 -11.44
N HIS A 212 -11.61 -15.85 -12.71
CA HIS A 212 -11.14 -15.05 -13.86
C HIS A 212 -11.75 -13.65 -13.90
N ASP A 213 -13.02 -13.52 -13.56
CA ASP A 213 -13.78 -12.27 -13.51
C ASP A 213 -13.38 -11.30 -12.39
N GLN A 214 -12.56 -11.77 -11.42
CA GLN A 214 -12.07 -10.97 -10.29
C GLN A 214 -10.59 -10.56 -10.41
N ARG A 215 -9.87 -11.04 -11.43
CA ARG A 215 -8.43 -10.83 -11.57
C ARG A 215 -8.05 -9.40 -11.93
N ALA A 216 -8.89 -8.72 -12.71
CA ALA A 216 -8.68 -7.34 -13.16
C ALA A 216 -9.18 -6.27 -12.19
N GLU A 217 -9.60 -6.64 -10.96
CA GLU A 217 -10.06 -5.66 -9.98
C GLU A 217 -8.91 -4.71 -9.58
N ASN A 218 -9.10 -3.41 -9.82
CA ASN A 218 -8.12 -2.39 -9.51
C ASN A 218 -8.78 -1.21 -8.76
N TRP A 219 -8.60 -1.19 -7.46
CA TRP A 219 -9.19 -0.17 -6.59
C TRP A 219 -8.64 1.24 -6.84
N GLN A 220 -7.44 1.37 -7.43
CA GLN A 220 -6.84 2.67 -7.70
C GLN A 220 -7.50 3.40 -8.87
N VAL A 221 -8.17 2.69 -9.78
CA VAL A 221 -8.91 3.28 -10.90
C VAL A 221 -10.42 3.44 -10.62
N ASP A 222 -10.90 2.82 -9.53
CA ASP A 222 -12.30 2.90 -9.11
C ASP A 222 -12.47 4.10 -8.15
N PRO A 223 -13.23 5.13 -8.55
CA PRO A 223 -13.44 6.32 -7.72
C PRO A 223 -14.02 5.94 -6.34
N PHE A 224 -13.49 6.56 -5.30
CA PHE A 224 -13.95 6.41 -3.91
C PHE A 224 -13.65 5.08 -3.22
N ARG A 225 -13.01 4.12 -3.88
CA ARG A 225 -12.47 2.93 -3.21
C ARG A 225 -11.32 3.29 -2.26
N ILE A 226 -10.54 4.29 -2.65
CA ILE A 226 -9.54 4.94 -1.81
C ILE A 226 -9.95 6.39 -1.64
N VAL A 227 -10.20 6.81 -0.41
CA VAL A 227 -10.50 8.21 -0.07
C VAL A 227 -9.41 8.71 0.86
N THR A 228 -8.70 9.74 0.43
CA THR A 228 -7.65 10.39 1.22
C THR A 228 -8.17 11.69 1.81
N VAL A 229 -7.96 11.86 3.11
CA VAL A 229 -8.38 13.07 3.82
C VAL A 229 -7.15 13.81 4.36
N GLY A 230 -6.89 14.97 3.84
CA GLY A 230 -5.82 15.85 4.33
C GLY A 230 -6.10 16.40 5.74
N VAL A 231 -5.06 16.91 6.40
CA VAL A 231 -5.13 17.42 7.78
C VAL A 231 -6.21 18.49 7.97
N GLN A 232 -6.48 19.28 6.92
CA GLN A 232 -7.50 20.36 6.93
C GLN A 232 -8.84 19.91 6.35
N GLY A 233 -9.03 18.61 6.08
CA GLY A 233 -10.29 18.05 5.59
C GLY A 233 -10.42 18.04 4.07
N GLY A 234 -9.43 18.47 3.30
CA GLY A 234 -9.42 18.33 1.85
C GLY A 234 -9.49 16.86 1.45
N LEU A 235 -10.28 16.56 0.43
CA LEU A 235 -10.57 15.21 -0.04
C LEU A 235 -9.92 14.93 -1.39
N SER A 236 -9.26 13.78 -1.50
CA SER A 236 -8.74 13.20 -2.73
C SER A 236 -9.19 11.75 -2.88
N THR A 237 -9.03 11.18 -4.07
CA THR A 237 -9.35 9.77 -4.35
C THR A 237 -8.36 9.18 -5.36
N PHE A 238 -8.52 7.90 -5.69
CA PHE A 238 -7.67 7.07 -6.54
C PHE A 238 -6.36 6.65 -5.88
N SER A 239 -5.56 7.58 -5.39
CA SER A 239 -4.27 7.29 -4.78
C SER A 239 -3.93 8.34 -3.71
N PRO A 240 -3.40 7.94 -2.55
CA PRO A 240 -3.02 8.88 -1.51
C PRO A 240 -1.84 9.78 -1.88
N GLU A 241 -1.00 9.38 -2.83
CA GLU A 241 0.16 10.12 -3.30
C GLU A 241 -0.23 11.37 -4.10
N LEU A 242 -1.47 11.44 -4.61
CA LEU A 242 -1.96 12.59 -5.36
C LEU A 242 -2.19 13.83 -4.48
N ILE A 243 -2.62 13.63 -3.22
CA ILE A 243 -2.89 14.77 -2.33
C ILE A 243 -1.58 15.47 -1.95
N GLY A 244 -1.53 16.77 -2.20
CA GLY A 244 -0.32 17.59 -1.97
C GLY A 244 0.58 17.73 -3.19
N ALA A 245 0.28 17.07 -4.31
CA ALA A 245 0.94 17.34 -5.58
C ALA A 245 0.38 18.61 -6.23
N THR A 246 1.23 19.36 -6.95
CA THR A 246 0.81 20.54 -7.70
C THR A 246 0.31 20.12 -9.08
N ALA A 247 -0.97 20.31 -9.33
CA ALA A 247 -1.65 19.95 -10.56
C ALA A 247 -2.83 20.90 -10.83
N PRO A 248 -2.59 22.14 -11.30
CA PRO A 248 -3.64 23.15 -11.44
C PRO A 248 -4.83 22.72 -12.28
N ASP A 249 -4.61 21.88 -13.30
CA ASP A 249 -5.67 21.34 -14.16
C ASP A 249 -6.66 20.43 -13.43
N TYR A 250 -6.27 19.93 -12.25
CA TYR A 250 -7.04 19.04 -11.39
C TYR A 250 -7.23 19.58 -9.96
N ASP A 251 -7.18 20.93 -9.79
CA ASP A 251 -7.30 21.60 -8.48
C ASP A 251 -6.36 20.99 -7.42
N ASP A 252 -5.11 20.71 -7.80
CA ASP A 252 -4.08 20.06 -6.96
C ASP A 252 -4.58 18.76 -6.31
N PHE A 253 -5.49 18.06 -7.01
CA PHE A 253 -6.15 16.82 -6.57
C PHE A 253 -6.95 16.94 -5.27
N VAL A 254 -7.37 18.14 -4.90
CA VAL A 254 -8.32 18.37 -3.80
C VAL A 254 -9.70 18.59 -4.38
N PHE A 255 -10.48 17.53 -4.46
CA PHE A 255 -11.76 17.52 -5.16
C PHE A 255 -12.97 17.97 -4.30
N GLY A 256 -12.76 18.20 -3.02
CA GLY A 256 -13.78 18.61 -2.08
C GLY A 256 -13.26 18.73 -0.66
N ASN A 257 -14.16 18.94 0.30
CA ASN A 257 -13.83 18.95 1.72
C ASN A 257 -14.79 18.08 2.50
N VAL A 258 -14.26 17.34 3.47
CA VAL A 258 -15.08 16.43 4.29
C VAL A 258 -16.19 17.14 5.07
N ARG A 259 -16.05 18.44 5.33
CA ARG A 259 -17.06 19.27 6.03
C ARG A 259 -18.22 19.67 5.12
N ASP A 260 -18.02 19.65 3.81
CA ASP A 260 -18.97 20.15 2.82
C ASP A 260 -19.84 19.03 2.19
N GLY A 261 -19.82 17.82 2.74
CA GLY A 261 -20.65 16.70 2.28
C GLY A 261 -19.90 15.44 1.88
N GLY A 262 -18.63 15.29 2.26
CA GLY A 262 -17.86 14.07 2.09
C GLY A 262 -17.67 13.67 0.62
N VAL A 263 -17.89 12.40 0.29
CA VAL A 263 -17.74 11.85 -1.07
C VAL A 263 -18.62 12.58 -2.09
N GLN A 264 -19.81 13.06 -1.68
CA GLN A 264 -20.69 13.79 -2.59
C GLN A 264 -20.07 15.11 -3.05
N SER A 265 -19.37 15.82 -2.15
CA SER A 265 -18.70 17.08 -2.54
C SER A 265 -17.63 16.86 -3.61
N MET A 266 -16.96 15.70 -3.63
CA MET A 266 -16.04 15.35 -4.71
C MET A 266 -16.74 15.10 -6.04
N ARG A 267 -17.91 14.42 -6.03
CA ARG A 267 -18.68 14.14 -7.26
C ARG A 267 -19.11 15.42 -7.99
N ASP A 268 -19.32 16.50 -7.26
CA ASP A 268 -19.74 17.79 -7.80
C ASP A 268 -18.59 18.61 -8.40
N SER A 269 -17.33 18.20 -8.16
CA SER A 269 -16.12 18.87 -8.65
C SER A 269 -15.90 18.61 -10.15
N ASP A 270 -15.66 19.65 -10.93
CA ASP A 270 -15.27 19.55 -12.34
C ASP A 270 -13.87 18.96 -12.49
N ALA A 271 -12.97 19.26 -11.55
CA ALA A 271 -11.62 18.68 -11.52
C ALA A 271 -11.65 17.17 -11.28
N PHE A 272 -12.52 16.70 -10.36
CA PHE A 272 -12.74 15.27 -10.16
C PHE A 272 -13.28 14.59 -11.42
N ARG A 273 -14.29 15.17 -12.09
CA ARG A 273 -14.86 14.61 -13.32
C ARG A 273 -13.77 14.50 -14.40
N ARG A 274 -12.98 15.55 -14.58
CA ARG A 274 -11.85 15.58 -15.52
C ARG A 274 -10.83 14.47 -15.22
N ALA A 275 -10.37 14.36 -13.96
CA ALA A 275 -9.43 13.32 -13.56
C ALA A 275 -10.01 11.91 -13.77
N SER A 276 -11.29 11.71 -13.42
CA SER A 276 -11.98 10.43 -13.59
C SER A 276 -12.09 10.02 -15.06
N ASP A 277 -12.43 10.97 -15.94
CA ASP A 277 -12.53 10.72 -17.39
C ASP A 277 -11.14 10.41 -17.98
N ASP A 278 -10.10 11.12 -17.57
CA ASP A 278 -8.73 10.89 -18.05
C ASP A 278 -8.20 9.53 -17.58
N ILE A 279 -8.47 9.14 -16.33
CA ILE A 279 -8.14 7.81 -15.79
C ILE A 279 -8.90 6.74 -16.57
N ALA A 280 -10.20 6.92 -16.82
CA ALA A 280 -11.01 5.97 -17.59
C ALA A 280 -10.47 5.77 -19.01
N ARG A 281 -10.01 6.86 -19.69
CA ARG A 281 -9.34 6.75 -20.99
C ARG A 281 -8.04 5.94 -20.91
N GLY A 282 -7.25 6.15 -19.85
CA GLY A 282 -6.02 5.39 -19.62
C GLY A 282 -6.28 3.91 -19.33
N VAL A 283 -7.37 3.58 -18.64
CA VAL A 283 -7.80 2.19 -18.43
C VAL A 283 -8.22 1.56 -19.74
N ALA A 284 -9.02 2.29 -20.56
CA ALA A 284 -9.46 1.81 -21.87
C ALA A 284 -8.28 1.57 -22.83
N ALA A 285 -7.28 2.47 -22.83
CA ALA A 285 -6.05 2.29 -23.61
C ALA A 285 -5.27 1.04 -23.16
N CYS A 286 -5.11 0.84 -21.84
CA CYS A 286 -4.51 -0.38 -21.32
C CYS A 286 -5.29 -1.65 -21.73
N ALA A 287 -6.62 -1.61 -21.70
CA ALA A 287 -7.47 -2.73 -22.13
C ALA A 287 -7.29 -3.09 -23.61
N ALA A 288 -7.05 -2.08 -24.45
CA ALA A 288 -6.86 -2.28 -25.89
C ALA A 288 -5.46 -2.80 -26.26
N GLU A 289 -4.42 -2.43 -25.51
CA GLU A 289 -3.03 -2.61 -25.93
C GLU A 289 -2.23 -3.57 -25.04
N CYS A 290 -2.60 -3.74 -23.77
CA CYS A 290 -1.76 -4.42 -22.79
C CYS A 290 -2.20 -5.86 -22.54
N ARG A 291 -1.33 -6.84 -22.82
CA ARG A 291 -1.58 -8.26 -22.56
C ARG A 291 -1.74 -8.61 -21.06
N PHE A 292 -1.33 -7.72 -20.16
CA PHE A 292 -1.47 -7.89 -18.71
C PHE A 292 -2.74 -7.25 -18.13
N PHE A 293 -3.61 -6.70 -18.98
CA PHE A 293 -4.79 -5.97 -18.51
C PHE A 293 -5.69 -6.82 -17.60
N GLU A 294 -5.92 -8.08 -17.96
CA GLU A 294 -6.78 -9.01 -17.20
C GLU A 294 -6.29 -9.30 -15.77
N VAL A 295 -5.03 -8.99 -15.47
CA VAL A 295 -4.44 -9.18 -14.13
C VAL A 295 -4.03 -7.87 -13.47
N CYS A 296 -4.15 -6.75 -14.17
CA CYS A 296 -3.71 -5.43 -13.68
C CYS A 296 -4.85 -4.42 -13.55
N GLY A 297 -5.86 -4.49 -14.45
CA GLY A 297 -7.01 -3.59 -14.44
C GLY A 297 -6.68 -2.12 -14.74
N GLY A 298 -5.59 -1.82 -15.49
CA GLY A 298 -5.31 -0.47 -15.98
C GLY A 298 -4.20 0.32 -15.28
N GLY A 299 -3.45 -0.31 -14.36
CA GLY A 299 -2.29 0.31 -13.71
C GLY A 299 -2.64 1.29 -12.58
N ALA A 300 -1.65 2.05 -12.11
CA ALA A 300 -1.78 3.01 -11.04
C ALA A 300 -1.86 4.44 -11.61
N PRO A 301 -2.96 5.17 -11.44
CA PRO A 301 -3.14 6.52 -11.97
C PRO A 301 -2.06 7.50 -11.48
N ALA A 302 -1.70 7.46 -10.20
CA ALA A 302 -0.65 8.34 -9.68
C ALA A 302 0.67 8.16 -10.42
N ASN A 303 1.10 6.90 -10.65
CA ASN A 303 2.33 6.65 -11.41
C ASN A 303 2.23 7.09 -12.87
N LYS A 304 1.07 6.95 -13.52
CA LYS A 304 0.86 7.50 -14.87
C LYS A 304 1.04 9.02 -14.88
N TYR A 305 0.43 9.70 -13.91
CA TYR A 305 0.55 11.15 -13.81
C TYR A 305 1.98 11.60 -13.54
N PHE A 306 2.66 11.02 -12.57
CA PHE A 306 4.02 11.45 -12.20
C PHE A 306 5.07 11.06 -13.24
N GLU A 307 4.97 9.90 -13.88
CA GLU A 307 5.93 9.46 -14.89
C GLU A 307 5.66 10.04 -16.30
N LEU A 308 4.38 10.25 -16.67
CA LEU A 308 3.97 10.62 -18.04
C LEU A 308 3.36 12.02 -18.13
N GLY A 309 3.10 12.68 -17.00
CA GLY A 309 2.41 13.98 -16.95
C GLY A 309 0.92 13.91 -17.29
N ARG A 310 0.33 12.70 -17.36
CA ARG A 310 -1.07 12.49 -17.77
C ARG A 310 -1.61 11.15 -17.27
N PHE A 311 -2.93 11.03 -17.13
CA PHE A 311 -3.59 9.79 -16.70
C PHE A 311 -3.92 8.82 -17.84
N ASP A 312 -4.08 9.31 -19.05
CA ASP A 312 -4.52 8.53 -20.22
C ASP A 312 -3.40 7.75 -20.92
N GLY A 313 -2.20 7.70 -20.34
CA GLY A 313 -1.11 6.85 -20.79
C GLY A 313 -1.31 5.37 -20.46
N THR A 314 -0.50 4.50 -21.04
CA THR A 314 -0.58 3.05 -20.83
C THR A 314 0.54 2.55 -19.90
N GLU A 315 1.74 2.31 -20.43
CA GLU A 315 2.85 1.73 -19.68
C GLU A 315 3.64 2.82 -18.90
N THR A 316 3.96 2.51 -17.65
CA THR A 316 4.90 3.26 -16.80
C THR A 316 6.04 2.33 -16.37
N LEU A 317 7.15 2.89 -15.89
CA LEU A 317 8.21 2.07 -15.30
C LEU A 317 7.67 1.29 -14.09
N HIS A 318 6.88 1.96 -13.25
CA HIS A 318 6.23 1.31 -12.10
C HIS A 318 5.42 0.08 -12.53
N CYS A 319 4.51 0.21 -13.53
CA CYS A 319 3.71 -0.92 -13.96
C CYS A 319 4.56 -2.03 -14.60
N ARG A 320 5.59 -1.67 -15.36
CA ARG A 320 6.51 -2.63 -15.96
C ARG A 320 7.23 -3.47 -14.90
N LEU A 321 7.71 -2.85 -13.84
CA LEU A 321 8.39 -3.57 -12.76
C LEU A 321 7.41 -4.36 -11.89
N THR A 322 6.41 -3.68 -11.31
CA THR A 322 5.57 -4.25 -10.25
C THR A 322 4.44 -5.15 -10.74
N ARG A 323 4.04 -5.03 -12.02
CA ARG A 323 2.97 -5.86 -12.61
C ARG A 323 3.52 -6.86 -13.60
N GLN A 324 4.19 -6.40 -14.65
CA GLN A 324 4.62 -7.29 -15.74
C GLN A 324 5.77 -8.20 -15.29
N ILE A 325 6.91 -7.64 -14.90
CA ILE A 325 8.12 -8.40 -14.51
C ILE A 325 7.85 -9.25 -13.27
N THR A 326 7.15 -8.70 -12.27
CA THR A 326 6.82 -9.48 -11.07
C THR A 326 5.98 -10.70 -11.41
N LEU A 327 4.92 -10.54 -12.20
CA LEU A 327 4.07 -11.66 -12.62
C LEU A 327 4.89 -12.71 -13.39
N GLU A 328 5.61 -12.29 -14.44
CA GLU A 328 6.42 -13.20 -15.26
C GLU A 328 7.48 -13.94 -14.43
N THR A 329 8.18 -13.22 -13.55
CA THR A 329 9.24 -13.81 -12.72
C THR A 329 8.70 -14.84 -11.73
N VAL A 330 7.55 -14.58 -11.10
CA VAL A 330 6.92 -15.53 -10.17
C VAL A 330 6.34 -16.74 -10.94
N LEU A 331 5.74 -16.53 -12.12
CA LEU A 331 5.27 -17.63 -12.97
C LEU A 331 6.43 -18.52 -13.41
N ASP A 332 7.52 -17.95 -13.92
CA ASP A 332 8.75 -18.69 -14.26
C ASP A 332 9.23 -19.55 -13.09
N ALA A 333 9.21 -19.01 -11.87
CA ALA A 333 9.65 -19.73 -10.68
C ALA A 333 8.70 -20.87 -10.28
N LEU A 334 7.39 -20.68 -10.45
CA LEU A 334 6.38 -21.71 -10.23
C LEU A 334 6.52 -22.84 -11.27
N ASP A 335 6.68 -22.50 -12.55
CA ASP A 335 6.85 -23.47 -13.65
C ASP A 335 8.16 -24.27 -13.49
N ALA A 336 9.21 -23.64 -12.97
CA ALA A 336 10.47 -24.29 -12.66
C ALA A 336 10.43 -25.17 -11.38
N GLY A 337 9.29 -25.25 -10.69
CA GLY A 337 9.14 -26.01 -9.45
C GLY A 337 9.92 -25.43 -8.26
N VAL A 338 10.27 -24.15 -8.29
CA VAL A 338 10.99 -23.47 -7.21
C VAL A 338 10.20 -23.49 -5.91
N PHE A 339 8.85 -23.49 -6.01
CA PHE A 339 7.94 -23.62 -4.87
C PHE A 339 7.22 -24.97 -4.97
N ASP A 340 7.62 -25.95 -4.18
CA ASP A 340 6.98 -27.27 -4.15
C ASP A 340 5.50 -27.14 -3.70
N HIS A 341 4.60 -27.85 -4.38
CA HIS A 341 3.15 -27.80 -4.12
C HIS A 341 2.73 -28.39 -2.76
N SER A 342 3.66 -29.05 -2.04
CA SER A 342 3.37 -29.74 -0.77
C SER A 342 3.18 -28.81 0.44
N SER A 343 3.53 -27.54 0.35
CA SER A 343 3.35 -26.53 1.42
C SER A 343 2.02 -25.76 1.34
N GLN A 344 1.08 -26.17 0.48
CA GLN A 344 -0.17 -25.43 0.22
C GLN A 344 -1.29 -25.63 1.27
N GLU A 345 -1.22 -26.60 2.15
CA GLU A 345 -2.32 -26.84 3.12
C GLU A 345 -2.39 -25.85 4.29
N GLY A 346 -1.35 -25.06 4.52
CA GLY A 346 -1.32 -24.05 5.60
C GLY A 346 -1.87 -22.66 5.22
N PHE A 347 -1.97 -22.34 3.92
CA PHE A 347 -2.18 -20.97 3.44
C PHE A 347 -3.64 -20.54 3.29
N LEU A 348 -4.60 -21.47 3.32
CA LEU A 348 -6.02 -21.17 3.11
C LEU A 348 -6.78 -20.75 4.39
N HIS A 349 -6.18 -20.88 5.57
CA HIS A 349 -6.88 -20.62 6.83
C HIS A 349 -6.78 -19.20 7.40
N ASP A 350 -5.91 -18.33 6.89
CA ASP A 350 -5.76 -16.95 7.43
C ASP A 350 -6.50 -15.87 6.62
N ARG A 351 -7.21 -16.24 5.55
CA ARG A 351 -8.07 -15.33 4.77
C ARG A 351 -9.52 -15.24 5.26
N SER A 352 -9.87 -15.83 6.40
CA SER A 352 -11.25 -15.76 6.95
C SER A 352 -11.66 -14.35 7.45
N GLY A 353 -10.84 -13.33 7.24
CA GLY A 353 -11.14 -11.93 7.62
C GLY A 353 -11.56 -10.99 6.49
N SER A 354 -11.48 -11.37 5.19
CA SER A 354 -11.76 -10.41 4.12
C SER A 354 -12.51 -10.92 2.88
N ALA A 355 -12.85 -12.21 2.79
CA ALA A 355 -13.47 -12.75 1.57
C ALA A 355 -14.74 -13.62 1.77
N ASP A 356 -15.21 -13.87 2.99
CA ASP A 356 -16.27 -14.87 3.22
C ASP A 356 -17.66 -14.31 3.49
N GLN A 357 -18.04 -13.17 2.91
CA GLN A 357 -19.43 -12.66 3.04
C GLN A 357 -20.17 -12.39 1.73
N ARG A 358 -19.68 -12.80 0.56
CA ARG A 358 -20.41 -12.57 -0.71
C ARG A 358 -21.09 -13.82 -1.32
N ALA A 359 -21.16 -14.96 -0.63
CA ALA A 359 -21.75 -16.19 -1.17
C ALA A 359 -23.15 -16.56 -0.63
N ARG A 360 -23.93 -15.63 -0.08
CA ARG A 360 -25.33 -15.89 0.31
C ARG A 360 -26.24 -14.71 0.07
N THR A 361 -26.57 -14.37 -1.17
CA THR A 361 -27.89 -13.82 -1.55
C THR A 361 -28.02 -13.84 -3.08
N GLY A 362 -28.39 -14.96 -3.61
CA GLY A 362 -28.71 -15.17 -5.00
C GLY A 362 -29.71 -16.31 -5.16
N SER A 363 -30.85 -16.23 -4.49
CA SER A 363 -32.02 -17.03 -4.88
C SER A 363 -33.27 -16.48 -4.20
N GLY A 364 -34.20 -15.94 -4.96
CA GLY A 364 -35.55 -15.71 -4.48
C GLY A 364 -36.33 -14.60 -5.16
N GLN A 365 -36.84 -14.89 -6.33
CA GLN A 365 -38.21 -14.67 -6.79
C GLN A 365 -38.75 -13.24 -7.05
N ARG A 366 -39.06 -13.09 -8.34
CA ARG A 366 -40.18 -12.39 -9.04
C ARG A 366 -40.17 -10.88 -9.06
#